data_1ea28a25d8cc02e504538deca858b66a
#
_entry.id   1ea28a25d8cc02e504538deca858b66a
#
_cell.length_a   1.000
_cell.length_b   1.000
_cell.length_c   1.000
_cell.angle_alpha   90.00
_cell.angle_beta   90.00
_cell.angle_gamma   90.00
#
_symmetry.space_group_name_H-M   'P 1'
#
loop_
_entity.id
_entity.type
_entity.pdbx_description
1 polymer ?
#
loop_
_entity_poly.entity_id
_entity_poly.type
_entity_poly.pdbx_seq_one_letter_code
_entity_poly.pdbx_strand_id
1 'polypeptide(L)'
;MQTLRSALIGALVLWSPFLVILPPTLAEERSFYSPVIFIDKEKSQILISESARVFYIEVSDAAKPHLDKLPLGVLVDFVVEMRGDKLPLLKTWHVTGGDSACMVFDGKACK
;
A
#
# COMPACT_ATOMS: atom_id res chain seq x y z
N MET A 1 6.75 -36.21 -46.22
CA MET A 1 6.95 -35.98 -45.83
C MET A 1 7.30 -35.07 -45.16
N GLN A 2 7.56 -34.66 -45.10
CA GLN A 2 7.85 -33.83 -44.56
C GLN A 2 7.10 -32.97 -44.30
N THR A 3 6.45 -32.71 -44.51
CA THR A 3 5.57 -31.94 -44.53
C THR A 3 4.92 -31.96 -43.33
N LEU A 4 4.74 -32.73 -43.01
CA LEU A 4 4.10 -32.86 -42.00
C LEU A 4 4.53 -32.22 -40.90
N ARG A 5 5.43 -32.07 -40.70
CA ARG A 5 5.91 -31.60 -39.70
C ARG A 5 5.54 -30.31 -39.49
N SER A 6 5.50 -29.69 -40.23
CA SER A 6 5.22 -28.39 -40.16
C SER A 6 4.00 -28.21 -39.42
N ALA A 7 3.24 -28.98 -39.56
CA ALA A 7 2.06 -28.87 -38.95
C ALA A 7 2.21 -28.65 -37.55
N LEU A 8 2.86 -29.29 -37.06
CA LEU A 8 2.93 -29.22 -35.75
C LEU A 8 3.36 -28.04 -35.26
N ILE A 9 4.06 -27.44 -35.81
CA ILE A 9 4.48 -26.34 -35.37
C ILE A 9 3.46 -25.42 -35.14
N GLY A 10 2.66 -25.26 -35.93
CA GLY A 10 1.72 -24.30 -35.74
C GLY A 10 1.09 -24.49 -34.51
N ALA A 11 0.94 -25.58 -34.21
CA ALA A 11 0.23 -25.81 -33.10
C ALA A 11 0.78 -25.16 -31.98
N LEU A 12 1.78 -25.29 -31.80
CA LEU A 12 2.25 -24.88 -30.69
C LEU A 12 2.20 -23.53 -30.48
N VAL A 13 2.32 -22.90 -31.28
CA VAL A 13 2.33 -21.64 -31.15
C VAL A 13 1.28 -21.14 -30.48
N LEU A 14 0.30 -21.58 -30.68
CA LEU A 14 -0.70 -21.03 -30.19
C LEU A 14 -0.82 -20.97 -28.85
N TRP A 15 -0.49 -21.66 -28.22
CA TRP A 15 -0.82 -21.66 -27.00
C TRP A 15 -0.18 -20.78 -26.26
N SER A 16 0.63 -20.52 -26.55
CA SER A 16 1.37 -19.75 -25.80
C SER A 16 0.69 -18.60 -25.35
N PRO A 17 -0.03 -18.09 -25.96
CA PRO A 17 -0.63 -16.93 -25.60
C PRO A 17 -1.31 -16.87 -24.33
N PHE A 18 -1.73 -17.80 -24.01
CA PHE A 18 -2.43 -17.80 -22.95
C PHE A 18 -1.88 -17.27 -21.88
N LEU A 19 -0.93 -17.24 -21.87
CA LEU A 19 -0.36 -16.82 -20.87
C LEU A 19 -0.60 -15.47 -20.73
N VAL A 20 -0.99 -14.92 -21.55
CA VAL A 20 -1.23 -13.68 -21.56
C VAL A 20 -2.16 -13.25 -20.57
N ILE A 21 -2.87 -14.01 -20.08
CA ILE A 21 -3.76 -13.64 -19.17
C ILE A 21 -3.16 -13.36 -17.92
N LEU A 22 -2.80 -12.24 -17.59
CA LEU A 22 -2.32 -11.92 -16.33
C LEU A 22 -3.43 -11.52 -15.44
N PRO A 23 -3.41 -11.91 -14.22
CA PRO A 23 -4.42 -11.47 -13.29
C PRO A 23 -4.28 -10.00 -13.09
N PRO A 24 -5.30 -9.30 -12.77
CA PRO A 24 -5.17 -7.91 -12.48
C PRO A 24 -4.22 -7.76 -11.33
N THR A 25 -3.41 -6.77 -11.39
CA THR A 25 -2.45 -6.54 -10.35
C THR A 25 -3.16 -6.05 -9.14
N LEU A 26 -3.04 -6.75 -8.06
CA LEU A 26 -3.59 -6.29 -6.81
C LEU A 26 -2.57 -5.42 -6.14
N ALA A 27 -3.02 -4.37 -5.53
CA ALA A 27 -2.13 -3.51 -4.80
C ALA A 27 -1.57 -4.28 -3.63
N GLU A 28 -0.30 -4.13 -3.41
CA GLU A 28 0.38 -4.84 -2.33
C GLU A 28 0.21 -4.06 -1.05
N GLU A 29 -0.21 -4.71 0.01
CA GLU A 29 -0.30 -4.07 1.32
C GLU A 29 0.95 -4.35 2.12
N ARG A 30 1.37 -3.38 2.89
CA ARG A 30 2.51 -3.51 3.77
C ARG A 30 2.23 -2.84 5.08
N SER A 31 2.89 -3.32 6.14
CA SER A 31 2.81 -2.70 7.45
C SER A 31 4.12 -2.00 7.75
N PHE A 32 4.04 -0.76 8.21
CA PHE A 32 5.22 -0.02 8.65
C PHE A 32 4.99 0.38 10.11
N TYR A 33 5.92 0.01 10.96
CA TYR A 33 5.85 0.36 12.37
C TYR A 33 6.78 1.56 12.60
N SER A 34 6.23 2.67 13.01
CA SER A 34 6.99 3.91 13.06
C SER A 34 6.36 4.90 14.01
N PRO A 35 7.16 5.79 14.60
CA PRO A 35 6.56 6.93 15.25
C PRO A 35 6.00 7.89 14.20
N VAL A 36 5.06 8.71 14.62
CA VAL A 36 4.56 9.77 13.78
C VAL A 36 5.59 10.89 13.86
N ILE A 37 6.34 11.10 12.79
CA ILE A 37 7.41 12.07 12.79
C ILE A 37 6.86 13.47 12.50
N PHE A 38 5.98 13.57 11.53
CA PHE A 38 5.42 14.86 11.15
C PHE A 38 4.13 14.60 10.37
N ILE A 39 3.18 15.51 10.48
CA ILE A 39 1.94 15.42 9.71
C ILE A 39 1.81 16.69 8.89
N ASP A 40 1.76 16.52 7.56
CA ASP A 40 1.55 17.65 6.67
C ASP A 40 0.07 17.68 6.33
N LYS A 41 -0.66 18.54 7.03
CA LYS A 41 -2.12 18.56 6.84
C LYS A 41 -2.52 19.14 5.51
N GLU A 42 -1.72 20.02 4.95
CA GLU A 42 -2.05 20.59 3.67
C GLU A 42 -1.98 19.55 2.56
N LYS A 43 -0.99 18.71 2.61
CA LYS A 43 -0.83 17.67 1.60
C LYS A 43 -1.46 16.36 2.02
N SER A 44 -1.99 16.27 3.22
CA SER A 44 -2.57 15.04 3.76
C SER A 44 -1.57 13.90 3.70
N GLN A 45 -0.41 14.12 4.30
CA GLN A 45 0.68 13.15 4.31
C GLN A 45 1.24 13.03 5.71
N ILE A 46 1.75 11.84 6.04
CA ILE A 46 2.39 11.59 7.32
C ILE A 46 3.83 11.16 7.04
N LEU A 47 4.77 11.75 7.76
CA LEU A 47 6.16 11.38 7.64
C LEU A 47 6.45 10.28 8.64
N ILE A 48 6.95 9.15 8.17
CA ILE A 48 7.28 8.00 8.99
C ILE A 48 8.68 7.53 8.66
N SER A 49 9.17 6.57 9.43
CA SER A 49 10.49 6.00 9.17
C SER A 49 10.37 4.49 9.03
N GLU A 50 11.22 3.92 8.20
CA GLU A 50 11.28 2.50 8.03
C GLU A 50 12.68 2.13 7.54
N SER A 51 13.34 1.24 8.23
CA SER A 51 14.66 0.75 7.83
C SER A 51 15.65 1.90 7.62
N ALA A 52 15.71 2.80 8.56
CA ALA A 52 16.63 3.92 8.55
C ALA A 52 16.34 4.95 7.45
N ARG A 53 15.16 4.92 6.87
CA ARG A 53 14.76 5.91 5.90
C ARG A 53 13.51 6.60 6.39
N VAL A 54 13.34 7.85 5.97
CA VAL A 54 12.14 8.58 6.27
C VAL A 54 11.44 8.89 4.98
N PHE A 55 10.13 8.74 4.97
CA PHE A 55 9.36 9.05 3.78
C PHE A 55 7.92 9.36 4.16
N TYR A 56 7.21 9.99 3.25
CA TYR A 56 5.81 10.32 3.49
C TYR A 56 4.92 9.20 2.99
N ILE A 57 3.82 8.99 3.69
CA ILE A 57 2.72 8.17 3.19
C ILE A 57 1.54 9.09 3.00
N GLU A 58 0.72 8.79 1.99
CA GLU A 58 -0.42 9.62 1.67
C GLU A 58 -1.63 9.12 2.44
N VAL A 59 -2.48 10.02 2.85
CA VAL A 59 -3.61 9.66 3.69
C VAL A 59 -4.86 9.56 2.84
N SER A 60 -5.63 8.48 3.02
CA SER A 60 -6.88 8.31 2.29
C SER A 60 -7.89 9.37 2.69
N ASP A 61 -8.87 9.59 1.84
CA ASP A 61 -9.89 10.59 2.15
C ASP A 61 -10.62 10.27 3.45
N ALA A 62 -10.86 9.00 3.71
CA ALA A 62 -11.55 8.62 4.94
C ALA A 62 -10.73 8.93 6.18
N ALA A 63 -9.41 8.92 6.07
CA ALA A 63 -8.56 9.15 7.21
C ALA A 63 -8.26 10.63 7.45
N LYS A 64 -8.43 11.47 6.43
CA LYS A 64 -8.08 12.89 6.58
C LYS A 64 -8.71 13.57 7.79
N PRO A 65 -9.98 13.38 8.08
CA PRO A 65 -10.56 14.06 9.24
C PRO A 65 -9.99 13.60 10.57
N HIS A 66 -9.26 12.50 10.57
CA HIS A 66 -8.74 11.93 11.82
C HIS A 66 -7.26 12.20 12.02
N LEU A 67 -6.61 12.93 11.10
CA LEU A 67 -5.19 13.17 11.22
C LEU A 67 -4.82 13.95 12.47
N ASP A 68 -5.65 14.86 12.88
CA ASP A 68 -5.35 15.65 14.06
C ASP A 68 -5.47 14.86 15.35
N LYS A 69 -5.91 13.61 15.26
CA LYS A 69 -6.01 12.76 16.42
C LYS A 69 -4.74 11.94 16.64
N LEU A 70 -3.76 12.05 15.75
CA LEU A 70 -2.50 11.35 15.90
C LEU A 70 -1.45 12.33 16.42
N PRO A 71 -1.05 12.20 17.69
CA PRO A 71 0.01 13.07 18.19
C PRO A 71 1.36 12.71 17.60
N LEU A 72 2.24 13.69 17.50
CA LEU A 72 3.60 13.39 17.05
C LEU A 72 4.28 12.51 18.09
N GLY A 73 5.07 11.60 17.61
CA GLY A 73 5.86 10.74 18.48
C GLY A 73 5.20 9.46 18.92
N VAL A 74 3.89 9.31 18.77
CA VAL A 74 3.27 8.03 19.15
C VAL A 74 3.70 6.96 18.17
N LEU A 75 3.82 5.73 18.66
CA LEU A 75 4.24 4.61 17.84
C LEU A 75 3.02 3.97 17.21
N VAL A 76 3.07 3.80 15.91
CA VAL A 76 1.91 3.36 15.16
C VAL A 76 2.29 2.27 14.18
N ASP A 77 1.41 1.31 14.05
CA ASP A 77 1.52 0.30 13.03
C ASP A 77 0.63 0.76 11.87
N PHE A 78 1.23 1.18 10.79
CA PHE A 78 0.50 1.69 9.63
C PHE A 78 0.39 0.59 8.59
N VAL A 79 -0.83 0.34 8.12
CA VAL A 79 -1.02 -0.57 6.99
C VAL A 79 -1.26 0.30 5.78
N VAL A 80 -0.43 0.13 4.77
CA VAL A 80 -0.47 0.96 3.57
C VAL A 80 -0.61 0.11 2.33
N GLU A 81 -1.10 0.72 1.29
CA GLU A 81 -1.18 0.09 -0.01
C GLU A 81 -0.07 0.67 -0.87
N MET A 82 0.80 -0.19 -1.38
CA MET A 82 1.90 0.26 -2.24
C MET A 82 1.36 0.53 -3.63
N ARG A 83 1.77 1.64 -4.21
CA ARG A 83 1.21 2.07 -5.48
C ARG A 83 2.28 2.39 -6.51
N GLY A 84 3.31 1.56 -6.58
CA GLY A 84 4.37 1.74 -7.57
C GLY A 84 5.21 2.97 -7.25
N ASP A 85 5.26 3.93 -8.15
CA ASP A 85 6.09 5.10 -7.94
C ASP A 85 5.38 6.20 -7.18
N LYS A 86 4.13 6.00 -6.78
CA LYS A 86 3.44 6.97 -5.96
C LYS A 86 3.69 6.67 -4.50
N LEU A 87 3.44 7.65 -3.65
CA LEU A 87 3.59 7.43 -2.22
C LEU A 87 2.62 6.33 -1.77
N PRO A 88 3.02 5.52 -0.79
CA PRO A 88 2.10 4.52 -0.27
C PRO A 88 0.85 5.18 0.30
N LEU A 89 -0.28 4.52 0.15
CA LEU A 89 -1.55 5.06 0.62
C LEU A 89 -1.93 4.42 1.94
N LEU A 90 -2.13 5.22 2.96
CA LEU A 90 -2.50 4.74 4.28
C LEU A 90 -3.91 4.16 4.24
N LYS A 91 -4.03 2.92 4.70
CA LYS A 91 -5.32 2.25 4.76
C LYS A 91 -5.87 2.19 6.17
N THR A 92 -5.07 1.77 7.11
CA THR A 92 -5.48 1.66 8.52
C THR A 92 -4.30 1.97 9.41
N TRP A 93 -4.57 2.25 10.68
CA TRP A 93 -3.49 2.38 11.65
C TRP A 93 -3.93 1.85 13.01
N HIS A 94 -2.92 1.48 13.80
CA HIS A 94 -3.13 1.03 15.16
C HIS A 94 -2.02 1.62 16.01
N VAL A 95 -2.38 2.46 16.96
CA VAL A 95 -1.42 3.09 17.86
C VAL A 95 -1.02 2.06 18.91
N THR A 96 0.26 1.75 18.98
CA THR A 96 0.77 0.74 19.87
C THR A 96 1.61 1.32 21.01
N GLY A 97 2.05 2.56 20.90
CA GLY A 97 2.80 3.20 21.96
C GLY A 97 2.39 4.64 22.08
N GLY A 98 1.87 5.02 23.24
CA GLY A 98 1.35 6.35 23.47
C GLY A 98 -0.16 6.36 23.41
N ASP A 99 -0.72 7.54 23.49
CA ASP A 99 -2.17 7.73 23.49
C ASP A 99 -2.62 8.53 22.30
N SER A 100 -3.80 8.23 21.82
CA SER A 100 -4.40 8.96 20.71
C SER A 100 -5.91 8.91 20.85
N ALA A 101 -6.58 9.95 20.43
CA ALA A 101 -8.03 9.94 20.39
C ALA A 101 -8.54 8.96 19.31
N CYS A 102 -7.66 8.49 18.45
CA CYS A 102 -7.99 7.49 17.47
C CYS A 102 -6.94 6.39 17.56
N MET A 103 -7.11 5.48 18.50
CA MET A 103 -6.13 4.41 18.70
C MET A 103 -6.14 3.46 17.52
N VAL A 104 -7.27 3.22 16.91
CA VAL A 104 -7.39 2.35 15.76
C VAL A 104 -8.23 3.04 14.71
N PHE A 105 -7.68 3.17 13.51
CA PHE A 105 -8.45 3.63 12.35
C PHE A 105 -8.62 2.40 11.46
N ASP A 106 -9.86 1.95 11.28
CA ASP A 106 -10.11 0.70 10.57
C ASP A 106 -10.35 0.89 9.08
N GLY A 107 -10.08 2.05 8.55
CA GLY A 107 -10.31 2.36 7.14
C GLY A 107 -11.55 3.22 6.93
N LYS A 108 -12.40 3.31 7.93
CA LYS A 108 -13.61 4.12 7.85
C LYS A 108 -13.79 4.99 9.07
N ALA A 109 -13.53 4.47 10.23
CA ALA A 109 -13.81 5.18 11.48
C ALA A 109 -12.74 4.90 12.52
N CYS A 110 -12.68 5.75 13.52
CA CYS A 110 -11.78 5.57 14.65
C CYS A 110 -12.46 4.76 15.73
N LYS A 111 -11.67 3.95 16.40
CA LYS A 111 -12.17 3.16 17.52
C LYS A 111 -11.34 3.36 18.75
#